data_01523dbb861a93f73d33e2da89371fb1
#
_entry.id   01523dbb861a93f73d33e2da89371fb1
#
_cell.length_a   1.000
_cell.length_b   1.000
_cell.length_c   1.000
_cell.angle_alpha   90.00
_cell.angle_beta   90.00
_cell.angle_gamma   90.00
#
_symmetry.space_group_name_H-M   'P 1'
#
loop_
_entity.id
_entity.type
_entity.pdbx_description
1 polymer ?
#
loop_
_entity_poly.entity_id
_entity_poly.type
_entity_poly.pdbx_seq_one_letter_code
_entity_poly.pdbx_strand_id
1 'polypeptide(L)'
;MINFKTYYKETLTESAVDSTLKNHLSHLEDLAIEEGKVGFAKFVEQVENFTAYLEGFNSKTSVNLKVDGSPALFWGIDPRDKYDNQFFIATKTVFSKVPNLVHSEQEVDVLYKDAPVGLRDVLKTVFPYLKKGYDNSGLMYQGDLLFSPSRSPTTANIEGKQYVTFRPNLISYAVPVDAQSPLYQQVSKAPVGIVVHAAFNVNANGDAITSAMASRDTTRVVNSLKKAGVFAEGSNYKSLNVLIDPNLKNTVHKLLQDAKIKISAISNEFNEEYTGSALSADLRQYTNYMVRSGGGIFKAATAGENFDINKYLNGYLSYTKEKINKKAAAGSERVKANAQKKTENLINYLKQHKKSLNGLIGASYDMIRIKLIFQHLLANVEGKLQGMYSFIPVGDGYVSAPGEGHVLYVGDTPNQVKIVDRINFSANNFLYAGERGRKAAEQPVSEGAELTEKSYSIGIFGGGFNPPHIGHFEAAKMAAKENDDVYIIVSKTERDNANITLEKKLAVWKLYVPLLEQYRAKIHLVEAEVSPVRTTYEYVATLNESPDAGKIIVNLYSDAEDAGRFDNIAKYGEHLAGVIIRPTPRLGSGTEFRQFLQTGDARRAWALMPQGVDKNMVWNILTAQ
;
A
#
# COMPACT_ATOMS: atom_id res chain seq x y z
N MET A 1 42.93 1.06 -3.60
CA MET A 1 41.50 1.32 -3.59
C MET A 1 40.76 -0.01 -3.56
N ILE A 2 40.02 -0.29 -2.50
CA ILE A 2 39.19 -1.51 -2.45
C ILE A 2 37.96 -1.24 -3.28
N ASN A 3 37.78 -1.99 -4.36
CA ASN A 3 36.62 -1.87 -5.22
C ASN A 3 35.38 -2.27 -4.42
N PHE A 4 34.32 -1.47 -4.46
CA PHE A 4 33.06 -1.69 -3.75
C PHE A 4 32.41 -3.05 -4.10
N LYS A 5 32.59 -3.55 -5.31
CA LYS A 5 32.22 -4.92 -5.71
C LYS A 5 32.85 -6.00 -4.84
N THR A 6 34.13 -5.86 -4.50
CA THR A 6 34.86 -6.83 -3.64
C THR A 6 34.34 -6.74 -2.20
N TYR A 7 34.07 -5.52 -1.71
CA TYR A 7 33.56 -5.27 -0.37
C TYR A 7 32.16 -5.87 -0.14
N TYR A 8 31.24 -5.73 -1.10
CA TYR A 8 29.89 -6.26 -0.98
C TYR A 8 29.78 -7.76 -1.32
N LYS A 9 30.64 -8.28 -2.18
CA LYS A 9 30.66 -9.71 -2.54
C LYS A 9 30.97 -10.60 -1.34
N GLU A 10 31.83 -10.15 -0.42
CA GLU A 10 32.13 -10.87 0.83
C GLU A 10 31.00 -10.78 1.88
N THR A 11 30.05 -9.88 1.71
CA THR A 11 29.00 -9.60 2.72
C THR A 11 27.65 -10.24 2.38
N LEU A 12 27.41 -10.64 1.14
CA LEU A 12 26.10 -11.06 0.62
C LEU A 12 26.05 -12.50 0.08
N THR A 13 27.02 -13.35 0.40
CA THR A 13 27.03 -14.76 -0.04
C THR A 13 25.86 -15.61 0.50
N GLU A 14 24.98 -15.07 1.33
CA GLU A 14 23.82 -15.81 1.86
C GLU A 14 22.44 -15.35 1.35
N SER A 15 22.34 -14.35 0.48
CA SER A 15 21.02 -13.88 -0.01
C SER A 15 20.92 -13.57 -1.51
N ALA A 16 21.91 -13.92 -2.30
CA ALA A 16 21.81 -13.89 -3.76
C ALA A 16 21.09 -15.15 -4.27
N VAL A 17 19.85 -15.34 -3.86
CA VAL A 17 18.92 -16.14 -4.63
C VAL A 17 18.63 -15.33 -5.89
N ASP A 18 18.97 -15.92 -7.01
CA ASP A 18 18.83 -15.46 -8.39
C ASP A 18 17.64 -14.50 -8.54
N SER A 19 17.93 -13.20 -8.64
CA SER A 19 16.92 -12.14 -8.73
C SER A 19 16.17 -12.15 -10.08
N THR A 20 16.59 -12.96 -11.03
CA THR A 20 15.98 -13.13 -12.33
C THR A 20 14.64 -13.85 -12.30
N LEU A 21 14.33 -14.59 -11.21
CA LEU A 21 13.09 -15.34 -11.04
C LEU A 21 11.99 -14.59 -10.26
N LYS A 22 12.28 -13.43 -9.68
CA LYS A 22 11.30 -12.59 -8.99
C LYS A 22 10.77 -11.51 -9.91
N ASN A 23 9.89 -11.87 -10.82
CA ASN A 23 9.16 -10.94 -11.71
C ASN A 23 8.15 -10.07 -10.93
N HIS A 24 8.64 -9.27 -9.98
CA HIS A 24 7.86 -8.17 -9.44
C HIS A 24 7.97 -6.99 -10.40
N LEU A 25 6.83 -6.46 -10.83
CA LEU A 25 6.80 -5.22 -11.60
C LEU A 25 7.43 -4.11 -10.76
N SER A 26 8.36 -3.37 -11.36
CA SER A 26 8.96 -2.18 -10.74
C SER A 26 7.94 -1.06 -10.65
N HIS A 27 8.08 -0.21 -9.65
CA HIS A 27 7.38 1.06 -9.62
C HIS A 27 8.03 2.02 -10.61
N LEU A 28 7.23 2.84 -11.28
CA LEU A 28 7.71 3.79 -12.28
C LEU A 28 8.86 4.66 -11.72
N GLU A 29 8.73 5.11 -10.50
CA GLU A 29 9.71 5.98 -9.82
C GLU A 29 10.96 5.26 -9.32
N ASP A 30 10.94 3.94 -9.19
CA ASP A 30 12.09 3.17 -8.69
C ASP A 30 13.10 2.82 -9.79
N LEU A 31 12.73 2.95 -11.06
CA LEU A 31 13.55 2.50 -12.19
C LEU A 31 14.98 3.05 -12.15
N ALA A 32 15.17 4.35 -11.88
CA ALA A 32 16.51 4.93 -11.80
C ALA A 32 17.29 4.45 -10.57
N ILE A 33 16.63 4.24 -9.42
CA ILE A 33 17.26 3.68 -8.23
C ILE A 33 17.65 2.22 -8.46
N GLU A 34 16.88 1.47 -9.23
CA GLU A 34 17.17 0.06 -9.51
C GLU A 34 18.29 -0.12 -10.54
N GLU A 35 18.27 0.65 -11.62
CA GLU A 35 19.12 0.42 -12.79
C GLU A 35 19.93 1.65 -13.26
N GLY A 36 20.02 2.72 -12.46
CA GLY A 36 20.79 3.91 -12.79
C GLY A 36 20.32 4.60 -14.07
N LYS A 37 21.25 4.95 -14.96
CA LYS A 37 20.95 5.62 -16.25
C LYS A 37 20.08 4.76 -17.15
N VAL A 38 20.22 3.46 -17.15
CA VAL A 38 19.40 2.53 -17.97
C VAL A 38 17.96 2.55 -17.49
N GLY A 39 17.74 2.46 -16.19
CA GLY A 39 16.40 2.56 -15.60
C GLY A 39 15.76 3.92 -15.84
N PHE A 40 16.55 5.00 -15.80
CA PHE A 40 16.05 6.31 -16.15
C PHE A 40 15.65 6.43 -17.64
N ALA A 41 16.39 5.81 -18.57
CA ALA A 41 16.01 5.78 -19.97
C ALA A 41 14.66 5.04 -20.17
N LYS A 42 14.45 3.91 -19.48
CA LYS A 42 13.16 3.22 -19.44
C LYS A 42 12.05 4.10 -18.89
N PHE A 43 12.33 4.86 -17.84
CA PHE A 43 11.36 5.82 -17.27
C PHE A 43 10.96 6.88 -18.30
N VAL A 44 11.93 7.47 -19.01
CA VAL A 44 11.66 8.47 -20.07
C VAL A 44 10.75 7.88 -21.13
N GLU A 45 11.07 6.69 -21.62
CA GLU A 45 10.25 5.97 -22.61
C GLU A 45 8.80 5.77 -22.11
N GLN A 46 8.62 5.34 -20.87
CA GLN A 46 7.30 5.15 -20.28
C GLN A 46 6.51 6.47 -20.18
N VAL A 47 7.17 7.56 -19.75
CA VAL A 47 6.54 8.87 -19.61
C VAL A 47 6.15 9.45 -20.99
N GLU A 48 7.03 9.38 -21.97
CA GLU A 48 6.78 9.91 -23.32
C GLU A 48 5.66 9.12 -24.01
N ASN A 49 5.66 7.80 -23.92
CA ASN A 49 4.60 6.96 -24.48
C ASN A 49 3.26 7.15 -23.76
N PHE A 50 3.26 7.27 -22.44
CA PHE A 50 2.02 7.52 -21.70
C PHE A 50 1.44 8.91 -21.99
N THR A 51 2.30 9.92 -22.12
CA THR A 51 1.86 11.27 -22.51
C THR A 51 1.26 11.26 -23.92
N ALA A 52 1.91 10.60 -24.88
CA ALA A 52 1.39 10.44 -26.25
C ALA A 52 0.06 9.66 -26.27
N TYR A 53 -0.10 8.65 -25.42
CA TYR A 53 -1.35 7.91 -25.25
C TYR A 53 -2.48 8.82 -24.73
N LEU A 54 -2.21 9.66 -23.73
CA LEU A 54 -3.17 10.63 -23.20
C LEU A 54 -3.58 11.70 -24.22
N GLU A 55 -2.76 11.91 -25.26
CA GLU A 55 -3.04 12.78 -26.39
C GLU A 55 -3.75 12.06 -27.55
N GLY A 56 -3.97 10.76 -27.42
CA GLY A 56 -4.61 9.94 -28.47
C GLY A 56 -3.68 9.51 -29.60
N PHE A 57 -2.36 9.72 -29.50
CA PHE A 57 -1.41 9.44 -30.58
C PHE A 57 -0.76 8.05 -30.53
N ASN A 58 -0.82 7.33 -29.42
CA ASN A 58 -0.10 6.06 -29.28
C ASN A 58 -1.03 4.87 -29.05
N SER A 59 -1.15 4.00 -30.07
CA SER A 59 -1.98 2.79 -30.04
C SER A 59 -1.35 1.61 -29.31
N LYS A 60 -0.03 1.65 -29.02
CA LYS A 60 0.70 0.55 -28.35
C LYS A 60 0.82 0.68 -26.85
N THR A 61 0.29 1.74 -26.26
CA THR A 61 0.25 1.93 -24.83
C THR A 61 -1.11 1.52 -24.30
N SER A 62 -1.15 0.78 -23.22
CA SER A 62 -2.36 0.50 -22.46
C SER A 62 -2.17 0.75 -20.97
N VAL A 63 -3.24 1.13 -20.31
CA VAL A 63 -3.28 1.37 -18.88
C VAL A 63 -4.34 0.47 -18.28
N ASN A 64 -3.96 -0.32 -17.30
CA ASN A 64 -4.86 -1.27 -16.67
C ASN A 64 -5.03 -0.95 -15.20
N LEU A 65 -6.24 -1.12 -14.68
CA LEU A 65 -6.46 -1.11 -13.24
C LEU A 65 -5.71 -2.29 -12.63
N LYS A 66 -4.96 -2.03 -11.57
CA LYS A 66 -4.35 -3.08 -10.79
C LYS A 66 -5.41 -3.70 -9.88
N VAL A 67 -5.75 -4.94 -10.15
CA VAL A 67 -6.60 -5.76 -9.28
C VAL A 67 -5.73 -6.83 -8.64
N ASP A 68 -5.63 -6.81 -7.32
CA ASP A 68 -4.87 -7.80 -6.57
C ASP A 68 -5.82 -8.77 -5.87
N GLY A 69 -5.49 -10.04 -5.96
CA GLY A 69 -6.17 -11.12 -5.27
C GLY A 69 -5.27 -11.84 -4.26
N SER A 70 -5.80 -12.88 -3.66
CA SER A 70 -5.05 -13.76 -2.76
C SER A 70 -5.72 -15.13 -2.65
N PRO A 71 -4.97 -16.25 -2.75
CA PRO A 71 -3.53 -16.34 -3.02
C PRO A 71 -3.16 -16.10 -4.49
N ALA A 72 -1.87 -15.83 -4.73
CA ALA A 72 -1.31 -15.90 -6.08
C ALA A 72 -1.19 -17.37 -6.51
N LEU A 73 -1.73 -17.68 -7.67
CA LEU A 73 -1.79 -19.01 -8.26
C LEU A 73 -0.99 -19.08 -9.55
N PHE A 74 -0.40 -20.24 -9.77
CA PHE A 74 0.28 -20.61 -11.02
C PHE A 74 -0.36 -21.90 -11.52
N TRP A 75 -0.65 -21.96 -12.82
CA TRP A 75 -1.24 -23.17 -13.42
C TRP A 75 -0.78 -23.34 -14.86
N GLY A 76 -0.71 -24.57 -15.32
CA GLY A 76 -0.26 -24.89 -16.66
C GLY A 76 -0.02 -26.38 -16.85
N ILE A 77 0.88 -26.71 -17.75
CA ILE A 77 1.35 -28.07 -18.02
C ILE A 77 2.72 -28.27 -17.36
N ASP A 78 2.89 -29.34 -16.62
CA ASP A 78 4.17 -29.68 -15.99
C ASP A 78 5.17 -30.08 -17.09
N PRO A 79 6.29 -29.34 -17.24
CA PRO A 79 7.25 -29.61 -18.31
C PRO A 79 8.18 -30.80 -18.00
N ARG A 80 8.07 -31.43 -16.83
CA ARG A 80 8.95 -32.54 -16.43
C ARG A 80 8.45 -33.87 -17.01
N ASP A 81 9.30 -34.59 -17.69
CA ASP A 81 8.97 -35.83 -18.43
C ASP A 81 8.22 -36.86 -17.59
N LYS A 82 8.56 -36.97 -16.29
CA LYS A 82 7.90 -37.91 -15.36
C LYS A 82 6.42 -37.67 -15.14
N TYR A 83 5.88 -36.54 -15.56
CA TYR A 83 4.46 -36.17 -15.38
C TYR A 83 3.68 -36.13 -16.70
N ASP A 84 4.27 -36.49 -17.81
CA ASP A 84 3.61 -36.67 -19.11
C ASP A 84 2.63 -35.53 -19.47
N ASN A 85 3.14 -34.31 -19.40
CA ASN A 85 2.36 -33.10 -19.69
C ASN A 85 1.06 -32.95 -18.87
N GLN A 86 1.03 -33.41 -17.63
CA GLN A 86 -0.13 -33.24 -16.78
C GLN A 86 -0.37 -31.79 -16.40
N PHE A 87 -1.65 -31.42 -16.34
CA PHE A 87 -2.04 -30.11 -15.81
C PHE A 87 -1.69 -30.02 -14.32
N PHE A 88 -1.16 -28.88 -13.92
CA PHE A 88 -0.86 -28.58 -12.53
C PHE A 88 -1.42 -27.23 -12.05
N ILE A 89 -1.60 -27.09 -10.74
CA ILE A 89 -1.67 -25.82 -10.05
C ILE A 89 -0.59 -25.74 -8.98
N ALA A 90 -0.15 -24.52 -8.67
CA ALA A 90 0.83 -24.25 -7.62
C ALA A 90 0.66 -22.84 -7.05
N THR A 91 1.32 -22.57 -5.93
CA THR A 91 1.59 -21.23 -5.43
C THR A 91 2.99 -20.78 -5.90
N LYS A 92 3.55 -19.74 -5.28
CA LYS A 92 4.94 -19.31 -5.56
C LYS A 92 5.99 -20.41 -5.37
N THR A 93 5.63 -21.54 -4.78
CA THR A 93 6.48 -22.72 -4.67
C THR A 93 6.90 -23.30 -6.03
N VAL A 94 6.22 -22.93 -7.13
CA VAL A 94 6.61 -23.30 -8.49
C VAL A 94 8.06 -22.92 -8.81
N PHE A 95 8.60 -21.88 -8.16
CA PHE A 95 9.98 -21.40 -8.37
C PHE A 95 10.98 -21.94 -7.35
N SER A 96 10.61 -22.90 -6.54
CA SER A 96 11.54 -23.56 -5.60
C SER A 96 12.40 -24.61 -6.32
N LYS A 97 13.50 -25.02 -5.71
CA LYS A 97 14.35 -26.11 -6.23
C LYS A 97 13.58 -27.43 -6.38
N VAL A 98 12.61 -27.66 -5.47
CA VAL A 98 11.67 -28.77 -5.54
C VAL A 98 10.27 -28.14 -5.49
N PRO A 99 9.64 -27.89 -6.64
CA PRO A 99 8.36 -27.21 -6.70
C PRO A 99 7.20 -28.12 -6.27
N ASN A 100 6.26 -27.57 -5.50
CA ASN A 100 5.02 -28.24 -5.13
C ASN A 100 3.98 -28.02 -6.25
N LEU A 101 4.00 -28.86 -7.27
CA LEU A 101 3.01 -28.86 -8.34
C LEU A 101 1.95 -29.90 -8.05
N VAL A 102 0.71 -29.46 -7.96
CA VAL A 102 -0.46 -30.29 -7.66
C VAL A 102 -1.12 -30.73 -8.96
N HIS A 103 -1.17 -32.01 -9.25
CA HIS A 103 -1.78 -32.59 -10.45
C HIS A 103 -3.18 -33.17 -10.19
N SER A 104 -3.55 -33.33 -8.91
CA SER A 104 -4.86 -33.76 -8.47
C SER A 104 -5.26 -33.13 -7.13
N GLU A 105 -6.55 -33.08 -6.82
CA GLU A 105 -7.03 -32.52 -5.55
C GLU A 105 -6.47 -33.28 -4.33
N GLN A 106 -6.20 -34.58 -4.46
CA GLN A 106 -5.64 -35.43 -3.41
C GLN A 106 -4.19 -35.07 -3.07
N GLU A 107 -3.41 -34.63 -4.06
CA GLU A 107 -2.01 -34.24 -3.86
C GLU A 107 -1.87 -32.96 -3.02
N VAL A 108 -2.91 -32.13 -2.93
CA VAL A 108 -2.88 -30.91 -2.10
C VAL A 108 -2.53 -31.23 -0.65
N ASP A 109 -3.13 -32.26 -0.07
CA ASP A 109 -2.90 -32.60 1.34
C ASP A 109 -1.48 -33.14 1.59
N VAL A 110 -0.85 -33.69 0.57
CA VAL A 110 0.52 -34.22 0.66
C VAL A 110 1.54 -33.11 0.46
N LEU A 111 1.41 -32.35 -0.63
CA LEU A 111 2.39 -31.34 -1.04
C LEU A 111 2.28 -30.04 -0.21
N TYR A 112 1.10 -29.73 0.31
CA TYR A 112 0.81 -28.54 1.11
C TYR A 112 0.41 -28.88 2.56
N LYS A 113 0.88 -30.04 3.09
CA LYS A 113 0.54 -30.52 4.44
C LYS A 113 0.80 -29.50 5.56
N ASP A 114 1.88 -28.71 5.42
CA ASP A 114 2.30 -27.71 6.38
C ASP A 114 1.67 -26.32 6.10
N ALA A 115 0.85 -26.20 5.06
CA ALA A 115 0.15 -24.96 4.74
C ALA A 115 -1.17 -24.84 5.54
N PRO A 116 -1.64 -23.59 5.77
CA PRO A 116 -2.95 -23.38 6.40
C PRO A 116 -4.07 -24.12 5.69
N VAL A 117 -5.04 -24.68 6.46
CA VAL A 117 -6.18 -25.43 5.93
C VAL A 117 -6.92 -24.64 4.85
N GLY A 118 -7.18 -23.34 5.09
CA GLY A 118 -7.86 -22.49 4.11
C GLY A 118 -7.14 -22.37 2.76
N LEU A 119 -5.80 -22.45 2.71
CA LEU A 119 -5.08 -22.48 1.44
C LEU A 119 -5.26 -23.83 0.74
N ARG A 120 -5.22 -24.93 1.48
CA ARG A 120 -5.44 -26.29 0.93
C ARG A 120 -6.85 -26.41 0.35
N ASP A 121 -7.87 -25.95 1.07
CA ASP A 121 -9.26 -25.96 0.61
C ASP A 121 -9.44 -25.11 -0.66
N VAL A 122 -8.81 -23.94 -0.71
CA VAL A 122 -8.81 -23.10 -1.92
C VAL A 122 -8.18 -23.84 -3.10
N LEU A 123 -6.99 -24.46 -2.93
CA LEU A 123 -6.32 -25.18 -4.02
C LEU A 123 -7.18 -26.35 -4.55
N LYS A 124 -7.78 -27.14 -3.65
CA LYS A 124 -8.71 -28.21 -4.04
C LYS A 124 -9.90 -27.65 -4.81
N THR A 125 -10.52 -26.58 -4.29
CA THR A 125 -11.73 -25.99 -4.88
C THR A 125 -11.48 -25.40 -6.25
N VAL A 126 -10.36 -24.70 -6.47
CA VAL A 126 -10.09 -24.01 -7.74
C VAL A 126 -9.50 -24.94 -8.82
N PHE A 127 -8.89 -26.05 -8.42
CA PHE A 127 -8.23 -27.00 -9.34
C PHE A 127 -9.12 -27.41 -10.53
N PRO A 128 -10.34 -27.93 -10.32
CA PRO A 128 -11.18 -28.40 -11.43
C PRO A 128 -11.59 -27.27 -12.38
N TYR A 129 -11.81 -26.06 -11.87
CA TYR A 129 -12.19 -24.91 -12.69
C TYR A 129 -11.04 -24.42 -13.55
N LEU A 130 -9.83 -24.31 -12.99
CA LEU A 130 -8.64 -23.90 -13.75
C LEU A 130 -8.24 -24.95 -14.78
N LYS A 131 -8.34 -26.24 -14.42
CA LYS A 131 -8.08 -27.36 -15.35
C LYS A 131 -9.06 -27.32 -16.53
N LYS A 132 -10.35 -27.16 -16.26
CA LYS A 132 -11.40 -27.05 -17.30
C LYS A 132 -11.21 -25.82 -18.18
N GLY A 133 -10.75 -24.70 -17.59
CA GLY A 133 -10.54 -23.43 -18.28
C GLY A 133 -9.14 -23.25 -18.90
N TYR A 134 -8.26 -24.26 -18.79
CA TYR A 134 -6.95 -24.18 -19.43
C TYR A 134 -7.07 -24.25 -20.95
N ASP A 135 -6.35 -23.39 -21.64
CA ASP A 135 -6.49 -23.19 -23.09
C ASP A 135 -5.60 -24.10 -23.96
N ASN A 136 -4.97 -25.08 -23.34
CA ASN A 136 -4.05 -26.05 -23.97
C ASN A 136 -2.90 -25.38 -24.76
N SER A 137 -2.44 -24.24 -24.32
CA SER A 137 -1.35 -23.48 -24.96
C SER A 137 0.05 -24.05 -24.70
N GLY A 138 0.20 -24.92 -23.71
CA GLY A 138 1.51 -25.34 -23.19
C GLY A 138 2.17 -24.29 -22.28
N LEU A 139 1.55 -23.14 -22.06
CA LEU A 139 2.07 -22.08 -21.21
C LEU A 139 1.67 -22.28 -19.74
N MET A 140 2.49 -21.77 -18.84
CA MET A 140 2.12 -21.57 -17.44
C MET A 140 1.55 -20.17 -17.28
N TYR A 141 0.45 -20.04 -16.56
CA TYR A 141 -0.17 -18.76 -16.25
C TYR A 141 0.04 -18.39 -14.77
N GLN A 142 0.10 -17.10 -14.52
CA GLN A 142 0.08 -16.51 -13.20
C GLN A 142 -1.16 -15.65 -13.04
N GLY A 143 -1.84 -15.80 -11.93
CA GLY A 143 -2.99 -14.96 -11.59
C GLY A 143 -3.24 -14.95 -10.09
N ASP A 144 -4.13 -14.06 -9.66
CA ASP A 144 -4.53 -13.93 -8.27
C ASP A 144 -6.00 -14.30 -8.11
N LEU A 145 -6.31 -15.10 -7.10
CA LEU A 145 -7.68 -15.49 -6.79
C LEU A 145 -8.44 -14.30 -6.20
N LEU A 146 -9.61 -14.00 -6.76
CA LEU A 146 -10.49 -12.94 -6.31
C LEU A 146 -11.55 -13.44 -5.33
N PHE A 147 -12.19 -14.57 -5.67
CA PHE A 147 -13.16 -15.24 -4.83
C PHE A 147 -13.28 -16.74 -5.19
N SER A 148 -13.85 -17.49 -4.26
CA SER A 148 -14.09 -18.94 -4.38
C SER A 148 -15.36 -19.30 -3.61
N PRO A 149 -15.89 -20.54 -3.71
CA PRO A 149 -17.07 -20.95 -2.95
C PRO A 149 -16.99 -20.73 -1.43
N SER A 150 -15.79 -20.84 -0.85
CA SER A 150 -15.58 -20.54 0.58
C SER A 150 -15.52 -19.04 0.89
N ARG A 151 -15.38 -18.19 -0.12
CA ARG A 151 -15.38 -16.71 -0.04
C ARG A 151 -16.15 -16.15 -1.22
N SER A 152 -17.42 -16.51 -1.32
CA SER A 152 -18.31 -16.10 -2.41
C SER A 152 -18.61 -14.60 -2.36
N PRO A 153 -18.87 -13.99 -3.51
CA PRO A 153 -19.39 -12.63 -3.56
C PRO A 153 -20.70 -12.48 -2.76
N THR A 154 -20.85 -11.34 -2.09
CA THR A 154 -22.04 -11.02 -1.28
C THR A 154 -22.68 -9.74 -1.76
N THR A 155 -23.96 -9.56 -1.50
CA THR A 155 -24.65 -8.29 -1.81
C THR A 155 -24.50 -7.31 -0.66
N ALA A 156 -24.16 -6.06 -0.96
CA ALA A 156 -24.05 -4.98 0.01
C ALA A 156 -24.74 -3.71 -0.50
N ASN A 157 -25.31 -2.94 0.44
CA ASN A 157 -25.78 -1.58 0.16
C ASN A 157 -24.67 -0.61 0.54
N ILE A 158 -24.16 0.15 -0.43
CA ILE A 158 -23.09 1.13 -0.22
C ILE A 158 -23.63 2.48 -0.71
N GLU A 159 -23.76 3.43 0.20
CA GLU A 159 -24.26 4.78 -0.10
C GLU A 159 -25.63 4.76 -0.83
N GLY A 160 -26.53 3.86 -0.42
CA GLY A 160 -27.87 3.73 -1.00
C GLY A 160 -27.96 2.97 -2.33
N LYS A 161 -26.85 2.44 -2.82
CA LYS A 161 -26.80 1.61 -4.04
C LYS A 161 -26.47 0.16 -3.71
N GLN A 162 -27.08 -0.76 -4.44
CA GLN A 162 -26.83 -2.19 -4.32
C GLN A 162 -25.61 -2.61 -5.15
N TYR A 163 -24.71 -3.37 -4.53
CA TYR A 163 -23.53 -3.93 -5.17
C TYR A 163 -23.38 -5.42 -4.84
N VAL A 164 -22.80 -6.17 -5.76
CA VAL A 164 -22.16 -7.45 -5.46
C VAL A 164 -20.71 -7.16 -5.11
N THR A 165 -20.28 -7.59 -3.93
CA THR A 165 -18.96 -7.31 -3.39
C THR A 165 -18.18 -8.60 -3.16
N PHE A 166 -16.88 -8.54 -3.37
CA PHE A 166 -15.94 -9.61 -3.00
C PHE A 166 -14.64 -9.00 -2.47
N ARG A 167 -14.04 -9.64 -1.49
CA ARG A 167 -12.86 -9.14 -0.78
C ARG A 167 -11.74 -10.18 -0.79
N PRO A 168 -10.87 -10.17 -1.82
CA PRO A 168 -9.76 -11.12 -1.88
C PRO A 168 -8.66 -10.85 -0.86
N ASN A 169 -8.45 -9.60 -0.51
CA ASN A 169 -7.42 -9.17 0.46
C ASN A 169 -7.93 -8.00 1.34
N LEU A 170 -7.37 -6.82 1.23
CA LEU A 170 -7.76 -5.63 2.03
C LEU A 170 -8.85 -4.80 1.36
N ILE A 171 -8.81 -4.72 0.04
CA ILE A 171 -9.79 -3.98 -0.76
C ILE A 171 -10.97 -4.88 -1.07
N SER A 172 -12.16 -4.34 -0.90
CA SER A 172 -13.40 -4.91 -1.40
C SER A 172 -13.68 -4.33 -2.79
N TYR A 173 -13.78 -5.20 -3.76
CA TYR A 173 -14.27 -4.84 -5.08
C TYR A 173 -15.78 -4.95 -5.10
N ALA A 174 -16.44 -4.01 -5.77
CA ALA A 174 -17.88 -3.90 -5.81
C ALA A 174 -18.37 -3.66 -7.23
N VAL A 175 -19.30 -4.48 -7.68
CA VAL A 175 -19.95 -4.37 -8.99
C VAL A 175 -21.40 -3.96 -8.75
N PRO A 176 -21.90 -2.85 -9.35
CA PRO A 176 -23.29 -2.45 -9.21
C PRO A 176 -24.25 -3.57 -9.63
N VAL A 177 -25.32 -3.75 -8.87
CA VAL A 177 -26.39 -4.69 -9.21
C VAL A 177 -27.17 -4.09 -10.40
N ASP A 178 -26.88 -4.60 -11.56
CA ASP A 178 -27.55 -4.24 -12.82
C ASP A 178 -27.70 -5.50 -13.69
N ALA A 179 -28.95 -5.94 -13.84
CA ALA A 179 -29.28 -7.14 -14.62
C ALA A 179 -28.86 -7.03 -16.11
N GLN A 180 -28.66 -5.83 -16.63
CA GLN A 180 -28.20 -5.60 -18.00
C GLN A 180 -26.66 -5.57 -18.10
N SER A 181 -25.96 -5.48 -16.97
CA SER A 181 -24.49 -5.44 -16.95
C SER A 181 -23.91 -6.84 -17.15
N PRO A 182 -23.11 -7.07 -18.22
CA PRO A 182 -22.39 -8.34 -18.41
C PRO A 182 -21.44 -8.66 -17.26
N LEU A 183 -20.83 -7.64 -16.66
CA LEU A 183 -19.92 -7.79 -15.51
C LEU A 183 -20.67 -8.31 -14.29
N TYR A 184 -21.81 -7.71 -13.96
CA TYR A 184 -22.67 -8.19 -12.87
C TYR A 184 -23.12 -9.63 -13.08
N GLN A 185 -23.57 -9.97 -14.29
CA GLN A 185 -24.00 -11.33 -14.60
C GLN A 185 -22.87 -12.36 -14.46
N GLN A 186 -21.64 -12.00 -14.83
CA GLN A 186 -20.46 -12.87 -14.67
C GLN A 186 -20.09 -13.05 -13.20
N VAL A 187 -19.94 -11.96 -12.45
CA VAL A 187 -19.55 -12.01 -11.04
C VAL A 187 -20.59 -12.72 -10.17
N SER A 188 -21.88 -12.47 -10.39
CA SER A 188 -22.96 -13.04 -9.59
C SER A 188 -23.18 -14.55 -9.81
N LYS A 189 -22.76 -15.09 -10.96
CA LYS A 189 -22.97 -16.50 -11.33
C LYS A 189 -21.72 -17.37 -11.19
N ALA A 190 -20.53 -16.77 -11.23
CA ALA A 190 -19.28 -17.53 -11.22
C ALA A 190 -18.95 -18.05 -9.81
N PRO A 191 -18.65 -19.32 -9.65
CA PRO A 191 -18.21 -19.89 -8.37
C PRO A 191 -16.75 -19.49 -8.02
N VAL A 192 -15.93 -19.18 -9.02
CA VAL A 192 -14.53 -18.79 -8.88
C VAL A 192 -14.26 -17.53 -9.68
N GLY A 193 -13.53 -16.60 -9.07
CA GLY A 193 -13.03 -15.39 -9.73
C GLY A 193 -11.51 -15.33 -9.69
N ILE A 194 -10.88 -14.99 -10.82
CA ILE A 194 -9.43 -14.87 -10.95
C ILE A 194 -9.04 -13.69 -11.85
N VAL A 195 -7.97 -13.00 -11.51
CA VAL A 195 -7.29 -12.07 -12.42
C VAL A 195 -6.01 -12.70 -12.94
N VAL A 196 -5.81 -12.70 -14.25
CA VAL A 196 -4.66 -13.32 -14.91
C VAL A 196 -3.66 -12.25 -15.31
N HIS A 197 -2.43 -12.36 -14.81
CA HIS A 197 -1.41 -11.31 -14.96
C HIS A 197 -0.43 -11.56 -16.11
N ALA A 198 -0.02 -12.83 -16.32
CA ALA A 198 1.01 -13.16 -17.29
C ALA A 198 0.98 -14.63 -17.69
N ALA A 199 1.59 -14.91 -18.84
CA ALA A 199 1.89 -16.23 -19.35
C ALA A 199 3.42 -16.45 -19.45
N PHE A 200 3.89 -17.67 -19.19
CA PHE A 200 5.30 -18.02 -19.16
C PHE A 200 5.55 -19.27 -20.01
N ASN A 201 6.64 -19.27 -20.77
CA ASN A 201 7.26 -20.50 -21.24
C ASN A 201 7.95 -21.16 -20.04
N VAL A 202 7.78 -22.46 -19.90
CA VAL A 202 8.39 -23.25 -18.83
C VAL A 202 9.18 -24.41 -19.39
N ASN A 203 10.31 -24.73 -18.75
CA ASN A 203 11.14 -25.87 -19.09
C ASN A 203 11.57 -26.59 -17.81
N ALA A 204 11.72 -27.90 -17.90
CA ALA A 204 12.29 -28.69 -16.83
C ALA A 204 13.81 -28.45 -16.71
N ASN A 205 14.30 -28.39 -15.49
CA ASN A 205 15.72 -28.42 -15.16
C ASN A 205 15.90 -29.39 -13.98
N GLY A 206 15.97 -30.67 -14.26
CA GLY A 206 15.81 -31.74 -13.27
C GLY A 206 14.44 -31.66 -12.61
N ASP A 207 14.39 -31.56 -11.28
CA ASP A 207 13.14 -31.38 -10.53
C ASP A 207 12.65 -29.92 -10.49
N ALA A 208 13.50 -28.96 -10.79
CA ALA A 208 13.14 -27.54 -10.81
C ALA A 208 12.48 -27.15 -12.15
N ILE A 209 11.77 -26.02 -12.12
CA ILE A 209 11.20 -25.37 -13.32
C ILE A 209 11.90 -24.05 -13.57
N THR A 210 12.40 -23.87 -14.79
CA THR A 210 12.82 -22.56 -15.28
C THR A 210 11.67 -21.93 -16.04
N SER A 211 11.51 -20.62 -15.91
CA SER A 211 10.45 -19.88 -16.59
C SER A 211 10.98 -18.60 -17.21
N ALA A 212 10.45 -18.28 -18.39
CA ALA A 212 10.64 -17.00 -19.03
C ALA A 212 9.28 -16.44 -19.43
N MET A 213 9.07 -15.14 -19.23
CA MET A 213 7.81 -14.52 -19.62
C MET A 213 7.58 -14.69 -21.12
N ALA A 214 6.45 -15.31 -21.47
CA ALA A 214 6.04 -15.53 -22.86
C ALA A 214 5.18 -14.38 -23.36
N SER A 215 4.20 -13.97 -22.55
CA SER A 215 3.25 -12.93 -22.94
C SER A 215 2.58 -12.34 -21.71
N ARG A 216 2.14 -11.10 -21.87
CA ARG A 216 1.16 -10.49 -20.97
C ARG A 216 -0.21 -10.37 -21.58
N ASP A 217 -0.34 -10.68 -22.86
CA ASP A 217 -1.64 -10.91 -23.46
C ASP A 217 -2.21 -12.23 -22.95
N THR A 218 -3.15 -12.13 -22.04
CA THR A 218 -3.84 -13.25 -21.42
C THR A 218 -5.24 -13.47 -21.99
N THR A 219 -5.58 -12.79 -23.08
CA THR A 219 -6.94 -12.81 -23.68
C THR A 219 -7.42 -14.23 -23.97
N ARG A 220 -6.55 -15.07 -24.50
CA ARG A 220 -6.90 -16.46 -24.86
C ARG A 220 -7.33 -17.28 -23.65
N VAL A 221 -6.50 -17.32 -22.59
CA VAL A 221 -6.81 -18.08 -21.37
C VAL A 221 -7.99 -17.47 -20.60
N VAL A 222 -8.10 -16.14 -20.56
CA VAL A 222 -9.25 -15.45 -19.94
C VAL A 222 -10.56 -15.86 -20.62
N ASN A 223 -10.59 -15.87 -21.96
CA ASN A 223 -11.77 -16.31 -22.70
C ASN A 223 -12.08 -17.80 -22.46
N SER A 224 -11.06 -18.64 -22.34
CA SER A 224 -11.24 -20.06 -22.01
C SER A 224 -11.80 -20.27 -20.60
N LEU A 225 -11.28 -19.54 -19.60
CA LEU A 225 -11.78 -19.54 -18.23
C LEU A 225 -13.23 -19.06 -18.14
N LYS A 226 -13.59 -17.99 -18.86
CA LYS A 226 -14.98 -17.50 -18.94
C LYS A 226 -15.93 -18.56 -19.49
N LYS A 227 -15.52 -19.27 -20.54
CA LYS A 227 -16.31 -20.40 -21.11
C LYS A 227 -16.45 -21.56 -20.12
N ALA A 228 -15.47 -21.75 -19.24
CA ALA A 228 -15.52 -22.76 -18.18
C ALA A 228 -16.40 -22.35 -16.97
N GLY A 229 -16.96 -21.12 -16.96
CA GLY A 229 -17.82 -20.58 -15.91
C GLY A 229 -17.05 -19.84 -14.79
N VAL A 230 -15.79 -19.53 -15.03
CA VAL A 230 -14.95 -18.73 -14.12
C VAL A 230 -15.13 -17.24 -14.44
N PHE A 231 -15.31 -16.41 -13.42
CA PHE A 231 -15.08 -14.99 -13.61
C PHE A 231 -13.59 -14.75 -13.79
N ALA A 232 -13.19 -14.34 -14.97
CA ALA A 232 -11.78 -14.13 -15.27
C ALA A 232 -11.58 -12.76 -15.92
N GLU A 233 -10.61 -12.01 -15.41
CA GLU A 233 -10.15 -10.76 -16.02
C GLU A 233 -8.66 -10.88 -16.34
N GLY A 234 -8.25 -10.23 -17.42
CA GLY A 234 -6.86 -10.20 -17.85
C GLY A 234 -6.23 -8.85 -17.66
N SER A 235 -4.98 -8.73 -18.05
CA SER A 235 -4.26 -7.48 -18.00
C SER A 235 -4.49 -6.57 -19.23
N ASN A 236 -5.40 -6.94 -20.14
CA ASN A 236 -5.67 -6.17 -21.36
C ASN A 236 -6.93 -5.32 -21.19
N TYR A 237 -6.75 -4.03 -21.01
CA TYR A 237 -7.84 -3.08 -20.84
C TYR A 237 -7.98 -2.13 -22.04
N LYS A 238 -9.23 -1.69 -22.23
CA LYS A 238 -9.60 -0.75 -23.29
C LYS A 238 -8.89 0.58 -23.10
N SER A 239 -8.56 1.22 -24.22
CA SER A 239 -7.97 2.55 -24.26
C SER A 239 -8.78 3.55 -23.41
N LEU A 240 -8.08 4.26 -22.55
CA LEU A 240 -8.61 5.39 -21.79
C LEU A 240 -8.64 6.63 -22.70
N ASN A 241 -9.78 7.24 -22.89
CA ASN A 241 -9.82 8.58 -23.46
C ASN A 241 -9.70 9.59 -22.30
N VAL A 242 -8.50 9.82 -21.82
CA VAL A 242 -8.17 10.86 -20.85
C VAL A 242 -7.44 11.95 -21.58
N LEU A 243 -8.00 13.15 -21.59
CA LEU A 243 -7.28 14.31 -22.11
C LEU A 243 -6.38 14.88 -21.01
N ILE A 244 -5.10 15.00 -21.33
CA ILE A 244 -4.17 15.71 -20.45
C ILE A 244 -4.34 17.22 -20.58
N ASP A 245 -4.50 17.91 -19.44
CA ASP A 245 -4.48 19.38 -19.41
C ASP A 245 -3.13 19.90 -19.93
N PRO A 246 -3.09 20.89 -20.85
CA PRO A 246 -1.84 21.45 -21.39
C PRO A 246 -0.86 21.93 -20.30
N ASN A 247 -1.35 22.46 -19.18
CA ASN A 247 -0.50 22.91 -18.07
C ASN A 247 0.15 21.72 -17.36
N LEU A 248 -0.60 20.64 -17.15
CA LEU A 248 -0.05 19.40 -16.59
C LEU A 248 0.99 18.77 -17.52
N LYS A 249 0.73 18.77 -18.83
CA LYS A 249 1.71 18.33 -19.84
C LYS A 249 3.00 19.13 -19.76
N ASN A 250 2.91 20.46 -19.73
CA ASN A 250 4.08 21.34 -19.60
C ASN A 250 4.83 21.07 -18.28
N THR A 251 4.11 20.82 -17.20
CA THR A 251 4.72 20.47 -15.90
C THR A 251 5.47 19.15 -15.97
N VAL A 252 4.87 18.11 -16.57
CA VAL A 252 5.54 16.81 -16.79
C VAL A 252 6.79 17.00 -17.64
N HIS A 253 6.69 17.77 -18.75
CA HIS A 253 7.83 18.04 -19.63
C HIS A 253 8.97 18.74 -18.89
N LYS A 254 8.68 19.78 -18.09
CA LYS A 254 9.68 20.50 -17.30
C LYS A 254 10.37 19.58 -16.29
N LEU A 255 9.58 18.80 -15.51
CA LEU A 255 10.14 17.86 -14.55
C LEU A 255 11.01 16.79 -15.23
N LEU A 256 10.62 16.32 -16.41
CA LEU A 256 11.40 15.38 -17.19
C LEU A 256 12.74 15.97 -17.66
N GLN A 257 12.77 17.22 -18.10
CA GLN A 257 14.01 17.92 -18.45
C GLN A 257 14.91 18.14 -17.22
N ASP A 258 14.35 18.53 -16.09
CA ASP A 258 15.09 18.68 -14.84
C ASP A 258 15.71 17.35 -14.39
N ALA A 259 14.97 16.25 -14.50
CA ALA A 259 15.48 14.91 -14.22
C ALA A 259 16.58 14.48 -15.20
N LYS A 260 16.45 14.78 -16.51
CA LYS A 260 17.49 14.52 -17.53
C LYS A 260 18.80 15.25 -17.20
N ILE A 261 18.72 16.51 -16.75
CA ILE A 261 19.91 17.29 -16.32
C ILE A 261 20.55 16.63 -15.09
N LYS A 262 19.77 16.23 -14.10
CA LYS A 262 20.29 15.58 -12.87
C LYS A 262 20.96 14.23 -13.17
N ILE A 263 20.37 13.41 -13.99
CA ILE A 263 20.94 12.12 -14.43
C ILE A 263 22.24 12.32 -15.24
N SER A 264 22.35 13.37 -16.02
CA SER A 264 23.58 13.65 -16.78
C SER A 264 24.79 13.93 -15.87
N ALA A 265 24.56 14.36 -14.62
CA ALA A 265 25.59 14.58 -13.63
C ALA A 265 26.20 13.27 -13.07
N ILE A 266 25.59 12.11 -13.34
CA ILE A 266 26.11 10.81 -12.93
C ILE A 266 27.27 10.41 -13.85
N SER A 267 28.44 10.14 -13.27
CA SER A 267 29.57 9.65 -14.06
C SER A 267 29.29 8.22 -14.61
N ASN A 268 29.88 7.88 -15.75
CA ASN A 268 29.72 6.54 -16.32
C ASN A 268 30.35 5.48 -15.42
N GLU A 269 31.51 5.77 -14.84
CA GLU A 269 32.19 4.88 -13.88
C GLU A 269 31.28 4.55 -12.69
N PHE A 270 30.67 5.57 -12.05
CA PHE A 270 29.72 5.33 -10.97
C PHE A 270 28.52 4.51 -11.46
N ASN A 271 27.96 4.81 -12.63
CA ASN A 271 26.78 4.12 -13.14
C ASN A 271 27.06 2.63 -13.41
N GLU A 272 28.21 2.29 -13.96
CA GLU A 272 28.63 0.89 -14.19
C GLU A 272 28.82 0.13 -12.87
N GLU A 273 29.41 0.79 -11.86
CA GLU A 273 29.59 0.22 -10.53
C GLU A 273 28.26 0.08 -9.77
N TYR A 274 27.35 1.06 -9.94
CA TYR A 274 26.09 1.13 -9.24
C TYR A 274 25.05 0.11 -9.74
N THR A 275 24.97 -0.08 -11.06
CA THR A 275 23.95 -0.92 -11.69
C THR A 275 24.12 -2.38 -11.28
N GLY A 276 23.07 -2.98 -10.69
CA GLY A 276 23.12 -4.34 -10.15
C GLY A 276 23.95 -4.51 -8.87
N SER A 277 24.38 -3.40 -8.26
CA SER A 277 25.13 -3.42 -7.01
C SER A 277 24.23 -3.65 -5.79
N ALA A 278 24.86 -4.04 -4.68
CA ALA A 278 24.16 -4.09 -3.40
C ALA A 278 23.71 -2.70 -2.91
N LEU A 279 24.35 -1.62 -3.36
CA LEU A 279 23.93 -0.26 -3.03
C LEU A 279 22.58 0.08 -3.66
N SER A 280 22.33 -0.31 -4.92
CA SER A 280 21.03 -0.10 -5.55
C SER A 280 19.93 -0.85 -4.80
N ALA A 281 20.17 -2.10 -4.39
CA ALA A 281 19.26 -2.89 -3.58
C ALA A 281 19.00 -2.27 -2.19
N ASP A 282 20.05 -1.78 -1.53
CA ASP A 282 19.94 -1.13 -0.20
C ASP A 282 19.22 0.21 -0.28
N LEU A 283 19.47 1.04 -1.30
CA LEU A 283 18.73 2.29 -1.53
C LEU A 283 17.24 2.01 -1.82
N ARG A 284 16.92 0.98 -2.58
CA ARG A 284 15.55 0.54 -2.77
C ARG A 284 14.89 0.10 -1.45
N GLN A 285 15.61 -0.66 -0.61
CA GLN A 285 15.10 -1.04 0.70
C GLN A 285 14.86 0.17 1.60
N TYR A 286 15.75 1.16 1.56
CA TYR A 286 15.58 2.41 2.30
C TYR A 286 14.40 3.23 1.77
N THR A 287 14.22 3.31 0.46
CA THR A 287 13.06 3.95 -0.17
C THR A 287 11.76 3.27 0.31
N ASN A 288 11.71 1.95 0.34
CA ASN A 288 10.57 1.19 0.87
C ASN A 288 10.34 1.41 2.37
N TYR A 289 11.41 1.58 3.16
CA TYR A 289 11.31 1.97 4.56
C TYR A 289 10.70 3.36 4.72
N MET A 290 11.14 4.34 3.92
CA MET A 290 10.59 5.70 3.94
C MET A 290 9.10 5.73 3.55
N VAL A 291 8.67 4.93 2.58
CA VAL A 291 7.25 4.79 2.23
C VAL A 291 6.44 4.28 3.42
N ARG A 292 6.93 3.24 4.09
CA ARG A 292 6.24 2.63 5.26
C ARG A 292 6.17 3.57 6.46
N SER A 293 7.16 4.43 6.63
CA SER A 293 7.18 5.44 7.68
C SER A 293 6.40 6.72 7.32
N GLY A 294 5.75 6.76 6.16
CA GLY A 294 4.94 7.91 5.71
C GLY A 294 5.75 9.17 5.42
N GLY A 295 7.07 9.08 5.23
CA GLY A 295 7.96 10.22 5.21
C GLY A 295 8.86 10.37 4.00
N GLY A 296 9.81 11.26 4.13
CA GLY A 296 10.94 11.46 3.24
C GLY A 296 10.60 12.03 1.88
N ILE A 297 11.19 11.43 0.85
CA ILE A 297 11.11 11.89 -0.54
C ILE A 297 9.67 11.92 -1.08
N PHE A 298 8.83 10.96 -0.69
CA PHE A 298 7.43 10.88 -1.14
C PHE A 298 6.58 11.97 -0.50
N LYS A 299 6.77 12.24 0.81
CA LYS A 299 6.07 13.31 1.51
C LYS A 299 6.39 14.67 0.91
N ALA A 300 7.68 14.95 0.68
CA ALA A 300 8.11 16.18 0.05
C ALA A 300 7.52 16.33 -1.37
N ALA A 301 7.51 15.25 -2.16
CA ALA A 301 6.94 15.27 -3.51
C ALA A 301 5.44 15.55 -3.52
N THR A 302 4.69 14.94 -2.59
CA THR A 302 3.23 15.15 -2.45
C THR A 302 2.91 16.56 -1.98
N ALA A 303 3.72 17.13 -1.08
CA ALA A 303 3.56 18.50 -0.61
C ALA A 303 4.07 19.57 -1.61
N GLY A 304 4.75 19.16 -2.69
CA GLY A 304 5.38 20.10 -3.62
C GLY A 304 6.57 20.86 -3.03
N GLU A 305 7.14 20.37 -1.93
CA GLU A 305 8.24 21.01 -1.20
C GLU A 305 9.59 20.78 -1.86
N ASN A 306 10.56 21.64 -1.57
CA ASN A 306 11.94 21.38 -1.95
C ASN A 306 12.49 20.18 -1.17
N PHE A 307 13.12 19.25 -1.90
CA PHE A 307 13.65 18.04 -1.31
C PHE A 307 15.13 18.19 -0.93
N ASP A 308 15.44 17.96 0.35
CA ASP A 308 16.82 17.97 0.85
C ASP A 308 17.48 16.61 0.67
N ILE A 309 18.29 16.50 -0.41
CA ILE A 309 19.02 15.27 -0.76
C ILE A 309 20.06 14.92 0.32
N ASN A 310 20.69 15.90 0.97
CA ASN A 310 21.65 15.63 2.03
C ASN A 310 20.97 15.01 3.25
N LYS A 311 19.77 15.49 3.61
CA LYS A 311 18.95 14.90 4.67
C LYS A 311 18.57 13.45 4.33
N TYR A 312 18.22 13.18 3.07
CA TYR A 312 17.93 11.81 2.61
C TYR A 312 19.16 10.88 2.74
N LEU A 313 20.31 11.30 2.24
CA LEU A 313 21.55 10.49 2.31
C LEU A 313 22.04 10.28 3.74
N ASN A 314 21.89 11.28 4.62
CA ASN A 314 22.19 11.14 6.04
C ASN A 314 21.22 10.15 6.73
N GLY A 315 19.94 10.19 6.38
CA GLY A 315 18.95 9.22 6.84
C GLY A 315 19.26 7.80 6.38
N TYR A 316 19.64 7.63 5.11
CA TYR A 316 20.10 6.36 4.57
C TYR A 316 21.33 5.81 5.33
N LEU A 317 22.30 6.68 5.59
CA LEU A 317 23.49 6.31 6.37
C LEU A 317 23.11 5.86 7.78
N SER A 318 22.23 6.59 8.45
CA SER A 318 21.76 6.24 9.81
C SER A 318 21.03 4.90 9.82
N TYR A 319 20.10 4.70 8.89
CA TYR A 319 19.37 3.43 8.70
C TYR A 319 20.30 2.24 8.48
N THR A 320 21.30 2.42 7.61
CA THR A 320 22.25 1.35 7.30
C THR A 320 23.20 1.05 8.47
N LYS A 321 23.65 2.08 9.19
CA LYS A 321 24.44 1.93 10.43
C LYS A 321 23.67 1.13 11.49
N GLU A 322 22.42 1.47 11.73
CA GLU A 322 21.57 0.76 12.69
C GLU A 322 21.45 -0.72 12.32
N LYS A 323 21.18 -1.01 11.04
CA LYS A 323 21.07 -2.38 10.51
C LYS A 323 22.38 -3.18 10.68
N ILE A 324 23.54 -2.55 10.41
CA ILE A 324 24.86 -3.15 10.59
C ILE A 324 25.11 -3.44 12.08
N ASN A 325 24.88 -2.45 12.94
CA ASN A 325 25.12 -2.56 14.37
C ASN A 325 24.21 -3.59 15.04
N LYS A 326 22.93 -3.63 14.66
CA LYS A 326 21.97 -4.62 15.17
C LYS A 326 22.40 -6.06 14.86
N LYS A 327 22.93 -6.31 13.66
CA LYS A 327 23.48 -7.61 13.28
C LYS A 327 24.78 -7.96 14.05
N ALA A 328 25.57 -6.96 14.42
CA ALA A 328 26.84 -7.14 15.11
C ALA A 328 26.71 -7.18 16.65
N ALA A 329 25.56 -6.77 17.20
CA ALA A 329 25.37 -6.57 18.65
C ALA A 329 25.66 -7.81 19.50
N ALA A 330 25.23 -8.99 19.04
CA ALA A 330 25.49 -10.28 19.71
C ALA A 330 26.79 -10.97 19.24
N GLY A 331 27.57 -10.31 18.37
CA GLY A 331 28.78 -10.88 17.79
C GLY A 331 30.03 -10.68 18.62
N SER A 332 31.09 -11.44 18.27
CA SER A 332 32.44 -11.28 18.85
C SER A 332 33.02 -9.89 18.55
N GLU A 333 34.09 -9.50 19.26
CA GLU A 333 34.80 -8.23 19.00
C GLU A 333 35.28 -8.10 17.53
N ARG A 334 35.66 -9.21 16.90
CA ARG A 334 35.99 -9.25 15.47
C ARG A 334 34.79 -8.87 14.60
N VAL A 335 33.60 -9.33 14.95
CA VAL A 335 32.34 -9.00 14.23
C VAL A 335 32.00 -7.53 14.38
N LYS A 336 32.18 -6.97 15.61
CA LYS A 336 31.95 -5.53 15.88
C LYS A 336 32.96 -4.66 15.14
N ALA A 337 34.26 -5.01 15.15
CA ALA A 337 35.29 -4.30 14.40
C ALA A 337 35.02 -4.31 12.88
N ASN A 338 34.58 -5.44 12.34
CA ASN A 338 34.16 -5.52 10.93
C ASN A 338 32.95 -4.64 10.63
N ALA A 339 31.97 -4.54 11.54
CA ALA A 339 30.81 -3.67 11.41
C ALA A 339 31.21 -2.19 11.37
N GLN A 340 32.16 -1.78 12.23
CA GLN A 340 32.70 -0.43 12.22
C GLN A 340 33.40 -0.13 10.90
N LYS A 341 34.30 -1.01 10.43
CA LYS A 341 34.99 -0.86 9.14
C LYS A 341 34.02 -0.76 7.96
N LYS A 342 32.94 -1.55 7.99
CA LYS A 342 31.85 -1.48 7.00
C LYS A 342 31.20 -0.09 6.97
N THR A 343 30.92 0.45 8.14
CA THR A 343 30.32 1.78 8.28
C THR A 343 31.27 2.89 7.75
N GLU A 344 32.55 2.83 8.08
CA GLU A 344 33.55 3.78 7.60
C GLU A 344 33.69 3.72 6.07
N ASN A 345 33.74 2.55 5.49
CA ASN A 345 33.78 2.36 4.05
C ASN A 345 32.54 2.95 3.35
N LEU A 346 31.35 2.73 3.92
CA LEU A 346 30.12 3.33 3.37
C LEU A 346 30.17 4.86 3.41
N ILE A 347 30.62 5.45 4.52
CA ILE A 347 30.78 6.91 4.64
C ILE A 347 31.73 7.44 3.56
N ASN A 348 32.86 6.80 3.38
CA ASN A 348 33.85 7.21 2.38
C ASN A 348 33.31 7.09 0.96
N TYR A 349 32.60 6.01 0.66
CA TYR A 349 31.95 5.80 -0.63
C TYR A 349 30.88 6.88 -0.93
N LEU A 350 29.99 7.17 0.03
CA LEU A 350 28.97 8.21 -0.14
C LEU A 350 29.59 9.60 -0.35
N LYS A 351 30.70 9.90 0.32
CA LYS A 351 31.46 11.14 0.12
C LYS A 351 32.09 11.22 -1.27
N GLN A 352 32.75 10.14 -1.70
CA GLN A 352 33.42 10.06 -3.01
C GLN A 352 32.45 10.23 -4.17
N HIS A 353 31.28 9.63 -4.08
CA HIS A 353 30.27 9.61 -5.14
C HIS A 353 29.11 10.61 -4.91
N LYS A 354 29.29 11.59 -4.01
CA LYS A 354 28.26 12.54 -3.62
C LYS A 354 27.54 13.20 -4.81
N LYS A 355 28.30 13.62 -5.85
CA LYS A 355 27.73 14.29 -7.03
C LYS A 355 26.82 13.35 -7.81
N SER A 356 27.25 12.13 -8.06
CA SER A 356 26.44 11.13 -8.78
C SER A 356 25.21 10.70 -7.98
N LEU A 357 25.35 10.51 -6.66
CA LEU A 357 24.23 10.20 -5.77
C LEU A 357 23.20 11.34 -5.71
N ASN A 358 23.67 12.59 -5.65
CA ASN A 358 22.78 13.74 -5.70
C ASN A 358 22.02 13.81 -7.03
N GLY A 359 22.66 13.49 -8.15
CA GLY A 359 22.02 13.39 -9.45
C GLY A 359 20.94 12.30 -9.47
N LEU A 360 21.27 11.10 -8.99
CA LEU A 360 20.36 9.96 -8.95
C LEU A 360 19.13 10.23 -8.07
N ILE A 361 19.35 10.66 -6.83
CA ILE A 361 18.23 10.90 -5.88
C ILE A 361 17.41 12.13 -6.30
N GLY A 362 18.06 13.18 -6.83
CA GLY A 362 17.37 14.34 -7.34
C GLY A 362 16.48 14.03 -8.56
N ALA A 363 16.96 13.18 -9.47
CA ALA A 363 16.15 12.70 -10.58
C ALA A 363 14.98 11.84 -10.09
N SER A 364 15.22 10.93 -9.14
CA SER A 364 14.17 10.10 -8.55
C SER A 364 13.07 10.94 -7.88
N TYR A 365 13.43 12.08 -7.28
CA TYR A 365 12.43 13.02 -6.76
C TYR A 365 11.52 13.59 -7.86
N ASP A 366 12.07 14.00 -9.00
CA ASP A 366 11.25 14.48 -10.13
C ASP A 366 10.41 13.36 -10.73
N MET A 367 10.95 12.14 -10.79
CA MET A 367 10.22 10.94 -11.25
C MET A 367 9.00 10.65 -10.36
N ILE A 368 9.13 10.79 -9.03
CA ILE A 368 8.01 10.65 -8.09
C ILE A 368 6.94 11.71 -8.40
N ARG A 369 7.33 12.97 -8.62
CA ARG A 369 6.39 14.05 -8.93
C ARG A 369 5.63 13.80 -10.24
N ILE A 370 6.31 13.34 -11.28
CA ILE A 370 5.67 12.95 -12.55
C ILE A 370 4.66 11.82 -12.31
N LYS A 371 5.06 10.80 -11.55
CA LYS A 371 4.15 9.69 -11.21
C LYS A 371 2.91 10.18 -10.46
N LEU A 372 3.04 11.10 -9.49
CA LEU A 372 1.90 11.66 -8.76
C LEU A 372 0.93 12.40 -9.68
N ILE A 373 1.43 13.11 -10.69
CA ILE A 373 0.58 13.72 -11.73
C ILE A 373 -0.20 12.64 -12.48
N PHE A 374 0.47 11.58 -12.90
CA PHE A 374 -0.18 10.47 -13.60
C PHE A 374 -1.22 9.76 -12.74
N GLN A 375 -0.94 9.54 -11.45
CA GLN A 375 -1.90 8.98 -10.51
C GLN A 375 -3.16 9.84 -10.39
N HIS A 376 -2.98 11.15 -10.26
CA HIS A 376 -4.10 12.08 -10.19
C HIS A 376 -4.97 12.05 -11.46
N LEU A 377 -4.36 12.00 -12.64
CA LEU A 377 -5.06 11.88 -13.91
C LEU A 377 -5.86 10.56 -14.00
N LEU A 378 -5.27 9.46 -13.56
CA LEU A 378 -5.88 8.14 -13.63
C LEU A 378 -7.00 7.95 -12.59
N ALA A 379 -6.85 8.48 -11.38
CA ALA A 379 -7.87 8.43 -10.34
C ALA A 379 -9.21 9.05 -10.77
N ASN A 380 -9.18 10.09 -11.61
CA ASN A 380 -10.39 10.76 -12.12
C ASN A 380 -11.18 9.92 -13.13
N VAL A 381 -10.63 8.82 -13.61
CA VAL A 381 -11.28 7.93 -14.62
C VAL A 381 -11.59 6.54 -14.10
N GLU A 382 -11.07 6.17 -12.94
CA GLU A 382 -11.10 4.82 -12.38
C GLU A 382 -12.49 4.23 -12.27
N GLY A 383 -13.46 4.98 -11.72
CA GLY A 383 -14.85 4.52 -11.57
C GLY A 383 -15.65 4.43 -12.87
N LYS A 384 -15.18 5.05 -13.95
CA LYS A 384 -15.89 5.09 -15.24
C LYS A 384 -15.50 3.95 -16.19
N LEU A 385 -14.39 3.26 -15.90
CA LEU A 385 -13.75 2.39 -16.90
C LEU A 385 -14.19 0.95 -16.88
N GLN A 386 -14.58 0.40 -15.74
CA GLN A 386 -14.74 -1.04 -15.58
C GLN A 386 -16.06 -1.47 -14.96
N GLY A 387 -16.85 -0.56 -14.45
CA GLY A 387 -18.05 -0.89 -13.68
C GLY A 387 -17.76 -1.62 -12.37
N MET A 388 -16.47 -1.67 -11.97
CA MET A 388 -16.02 -2.24 -10.71
C MET A 388 -15.40 -1.13 -9.85
N TYR A 389 -15.88 -1.00 -8.64
CA TYR A 389 -15.46 0.02 -7.68
C TYR A 389 -14.65 -0.61 -6.56
N SER A 390 -13.79 0.18 -5.94
CA SER A 390 -12.95 -0.25 -4.83
C SER A 390 -13.40 0.42 -3.54
N PHE A 391 -13.55 -0.36 -2.49
CA PHE A 391 -13.93 0.11 -1.16
C PHE A 391 -13.06 -0.53 -0.08
N ILE A 392 -12.91 0.15 1.04
CA ILE A 392 -12.35 -0.42 2.26
C ILE A 392 -13.50 -0.63 3.23
N PRO A 393 -13.74 -1.86 3.71
CA PRO A 393 -14.71 -2.11 4.76
C PRO A 393 -14.24 -1.46 6.06
N VAL A 394 -15.12 -0.71 6.72
CA VAL A 394 -14.86 -0.05 8.01
C VAL A 394 -16.06 -0.32 8.91
N GLY A 395 -15.87 -1.11 9.96
CA GLY A 395 -17.00 -1.61 10.75
C GLY A 395 -18.01 -2.35 9.87
N ASP A 396 -19.29 -2.04 10.00
CA ASP A 396 -20.38 -2.61 9.19
C ASP A 396 -20.59 -1.86 7.85
N GLY A 397 -19.75 -0.87 7.52
CA GLY A 397 -19.86 -0.03 6.34
C GLY A 397 -18.69 -0.14 5.38
N TYR A 398 -18.76 0.70 4.34
CA TYR A 398 -17.74 0.80 3.31
C TYR A 398 -17.34 2.27 3.10
N VAL A 399 -16.05 2.52 2.94
CA VAL A 399 -15.52 3.81 2.53
C VAL A 399 -14.94 3.66 1.13
N SER A 400 -15.32 4.58 0.23
CA SER A 400 -14.73 4.60 -1.12
C SER A 400 -13.21 4.71 -0.99
N ALA A 401 -12.50 3.81 -1.65
CA ALA A 401 -11.06 3.80 -1.67
C ALA A 401 -10.58 4.01 -3.11
N PRO A 402 -9.48 4.74 -3.32
CA PRO A 402 -8.81 4.65 -4.59
C PRO A 402 -8.42 3.19 -4.80
N GLY A 403 -8.54 2.70 -6.03
CA GLY A 403 -8.05 1.36 -6.38
C GLY A 403 -6.57 1.21 -6.04
N GLU A 404 -6.04 -0.01 -6.13
CA GLU A 404 -4.63 -0.27 -5.82
C GLU A 404 -3.66 0.47 -6.76
N GLY A 405 -4.18 1.15 -7.79
CA GLY A 405 -3.46 1.88 -8.80
C GLY A 405 -3.54 1.22 -10.18
N HIS A 406 -2.59 1.55 -11.02
CA HIS A 406 -2.59 1.15 -12.43
C HIS A 406 -1.27 0.47 -12.81
N VAL A 407 -1.32 -0.32 -13.87
CA VAL A 407 -0.15 -0.85 -14.55
C VAL A 407 -0.09 -0.26 -15.95
N LEU A 408 1.03 0.36 -16.28
CA LEU A 408 1.31 0.93 -17.59
C LEU A 408 2.05 -0.10 -18.45
N TYR A 409 1.54 -0.33 -19.65
CA TYR A 409 2.11 -1.21 -20.67
C TYR A 409 2.50 -0.39 -21.89
N VAL A 410 3.72 -0.52 -22.36
CA VAL A 410 4.23 0.18 -23.54
C VAL A 410 4.75 -0.82 -24.54
N GLY A 411 4.11 -0.90 -25.70
CA GLY A 411 4.52 -1.75 -26.83
C GLY A 411 4.49 -3.25 -26.54
N ASP A 412 5.23 -4.00 -27.33
CA ASP A 412 5.41 -5.45 -27.19
C ASP A 412 6.54 -5.80 -26.20
N THR A 413 7.10 -4.79 -25.52
CA THR A 413 8.24 -4.96 -24.62
C THR A 413 7.81 -5.43 -23.21
N PRO A 414 8.66 -6.18 -22.48
CA PRO A 414 8.41 -6.55 -21.10
C PRO A 414 8.46 -5.37 -20.13
N ASN A 415 8.66 -4.15 -20.62
CA ASN A 415 8.80 -2.93 -19.83
C ASN A 415 7.43 -2.44 -19.31
N GLN A 416 7.02 -3.01 -18.19
CA GLN A 416 5.79 -2.63 -17.53
C GLN A 416 6.12 -2.05 -16.17
N VAL A 417 5.36 -1.04 -15.79
CA VAL A 417 5.58 -0.32 -14.53
C VAL A 417 4.27 -0.11 -13.78
N LYS A 418 4.39 -0.07 -12.47
CA LYS A 418 3.28 0.23 -11.57
C LYS A 418 3.18 1.73 -11.35
N ILE A 419 1.97 2.25 -11.51
CA ILE A 419 1.56 3.59 -11.09
C ILE A 419 0.62 3.40 -9.90
N VAL A 420 1.18 3.20 -8.71
CA VAL A 420 0.46 2.89 -7.46
C VAL A 420 0.74 3.97 -6.43
N ASP A 421 -0.27 4.41 -5.71
CA ASP A 421 -0.08 5.26 -4.53
C ASP A 421 0.51 4.44 -3.38
N ARG A 422 1.85 4.43 -3.30
CA ARG A 422 2.58 3.61 -2.33
C ARG A 422 2.36 4.05 -0.89
N ILE A 423 2.13 5.34 -0.65
CA ILE A 423 1.93 5.86 0.71
C ILE A 423 0.59 5.35 1.23
N ASN A 424 -0.49 5.59 0.49
CA ASN A 424 -1.82 5.13 0.87
C ASN A 424 -1.91 3.59 0.88
N PHE A 425 -1.31 2.91 -0.10
CA PHE A 425 -1.26 1.45 -0.14
C PHE A 425 -0.47 0.87 1.05
N SER A 426 0.67 1.47 1.43
CA SER A 426 1.45 1.02 2.58
C SER A 426 0.76 1.34 3.91
N ALA A 427 0.13 2.50 4.02
CA ALA A 427 -0.69 2.85 5.18
C ALA A 427 -1.85 1.87 5.34
N ASN A 428 -2.59 1.58 4.27
CA ASN A 428 -3.66 0.60 4.26
C ASN A 428 -3.18 -0.81 4.62
N ASN A 429 -2.05 -1.26 4.05
CA ASN A 429 -1.47 -2.56 4.41
C ASN A 429 -1.03 -2.63 5.88
N PHE A 430 -0.54 -1.56 6.45
CA PHE A 430 -0.14 -1.49 7.86
C PHE A 430 -1.36 -1.47 8.78
N LEU A 431 -2.38 -0.68 8.44
CA LEU A 431 -3.67 -0.60 9.14
C LEU A 431 -4.32 -1.98 9.31
N TYR A 432 -4.25 -2.80 8.26
CA TYR A 432 -4.95 -4.09 8.21
C TYR A 432 -4.03 -5.30 8.44
N ALA A 433 -2.72 -5.10 8.70
CA ALA A 433 -1.80 -6.19 9.05
C ALA A 433 -2.25 -6.94 10.32
N GLY A 434 -2.82 -6.21 11.29
CA GLY A 434 -3.43 -6.79 12.50
C GLY A 434 -4.64 -7.69 12.22
N GLU A 435 -5.44 -7.36 11.19
CA GLU A 435 -6.58 -8.21 10.77
C GLU A 435 -6.13 -9.49 10.06
N ARG A 436 -5.00 -9.48 9.35
CA ARG A 436 -4.41 -10.71 8.77
C ARG A 436 -4.03 -11.71 9.86
N GLY A 437 -3.46 -11.25 10.97
CA GLY A 437 -3.13 -12.07 12.13
C GLY A 437 -4.39 -12.67 12.79
N ARG A 438 -5.47 -11.88 12.91
CA ARG A 438 -6.75 -12.35 13.46
C ARG A 438 -7.45 -13.36 12.56
N LYS A 439 -7.52 -13.13 11.24
CA LYS A 439 -8.14 -14.10 10.30
C LYS A 439 -7.35 -15.40 10.15
N ALA A 440 -6.05 -15.39 10.42
CA ALA A 440 -5.28 -16.63 10.52
C ALA A 440 -5.57 -17.40 11.83
N ALA A 441 -6.04 -16.70 12.88
CA ALA A 441 -6.46 -17.29 14.15
C ALA A 441 -7.96 -17.64 14.19
N GLU A 442 -8.78 -17.01 13.35
CA GLU A 442 -10.22 -17.29 13.21
C GLU A 442 -10.47 -18.43 12.20
N GLN A 443 -10.00 -19.64 12.51
CA GLN A 443 -10.57 -20.84 11.93
C GLN A 443 -11.72 -21.32 12.83
N PRO A 444 -12.82 -21.87 12.28
CA PRO A 444 -13.96 -22.27 13.06
C PRO A 444 -13.54 -23.38 14.03
N VAL A 445 -13.50 -23.05 15.30
CA VAL A 445 -13.58 -24.03 16.36
C VAL A 445 -15.03 -24.47 16.41
N SER A 446 -15.23 -25.77 16.32
CA SER A 446 -16.52 -26.47 16.43
C SER A 446 -17.48 -25.85 17.43
N GLU A 447 -18.75 -25.83 17.08
CA GLU A 447 -19.88 -25.49 17.94
C GLU A 447 -19.71 -26.05 19.37
N GLY A 448 -19.72 -25.17 20.35
CA GLY A 448 -19.76 -25.53 21.74
C GLY A 448 -18.89 -24.67 22.66
N ALA A 449 -18.98 -23.33 22.59
CA ALA A 449 -18.50 -22.47 23.65
C ALA A 449 -19.52 -21.33 23.88
N GLU A 450 -19.90 -21.22 25.12
CA GLU A 450 -20.84 -20.26 25.67
C GLU A 450 -20.54 -18.80 25.24
N LEU A 451 -21.62 -18.02 25.10
CA LEU A 451 -21.64 -16.58 24.88
C LEU A 451 -20.67 -15.86 25.84
N THR A 452 -19.49 -15.48 25.33
CA THR A 452 -18.59 -14.58 26.06
C THR A 452 -19.18 -13.18 26.08
N GLU A 453 -19.25 -12.55 27.25
CA GLU A 453 -19.71 -11.19 27.48
C GLU A 453 -19.06 -10.21 26.49
N LYS A 454 -19.88 -9.33 25.91
CA LYS A 454 -19.50 -8.33 24.90
C LYS A 454 -18.41 -7.41 25.46
N SER A 455 -17.25 -7.36 24.83
CA SER A 455 -16.16 -6.44 25.18
C SER A 455 -16.60 -5.00 24.94
N TYR A 456 -16.29 -4.09 25.88
CA TYR A 456 -16.54 -2.66 25.77
C TYR A 456 -15.35 -1.97 25.09
N SER A 457 -15.60 -1.14 24.09
CA SER A 457 -14.54 -0.50 23.31
C SER A 457 -14.49 1.00 23.54
N ILE A 458 -13.27 1.52 23.79
CA ILE A 458 -13.01 2.93 24.04
C ILE A 458 -12.02 3.46 23.01
N GLY A 459 -12.43 4.48 22.25
CA GLY A 459 -11.58 5.23 21.34
C GLY A 459 -10.94 6.42 22.04
N ILE A 460 -9.63 6.62 21.90
CA ILE A 460 -8.94 7.82 22.39
C ILE A 460 -8.26 8.50 21.20
N PHE A 461 -8.57 9.79 21.00
CA PHE A 461 -8.01 10.62 19.94
C PHE A 461 -7.49 11.94 20.52
N GLY A 462 -6.17 12.04 20.69
CA GLY A 462 -5.51 13.21 21.26
C GLY A 462 -4.80 14.06 20.20
N GLY A 463 -4.92 15.38 20.29
CA GLY A 463 -4.24 16.25 19.32
C GLY A 463 -4.13 17.71 19.73
N GLY A 464 -3.29 18.45 18.97
CA GLY A 464 -3.12 19.88 19.10
C GLY A 464 -4.30 20.70 18.60
N PHE A 465 -4.97 20.20 17.55
CA PHE A 465 -6.16 20.79 16.93
C PHE A 465 -6.07 22.29 16.70
N ASN A 466 -5.02 22.74 16.01
CA ASN A 466 -4.72 24.16 15.78
C ASN A 466 -4.96 24.61 14.31
N PRO A 467 -6.20 24.85 13.84
CA PRO A 467 -7.50 24.52 14.46
C PRO A 467 -7.95 23.08 14.16
N PRO A 468 -9.09 22.62 14.75
CA PRO A 468 -9.77 21.41 14.29
C PRO A 468 -10.20 21.57 12.81
N HIS A 469 -9.90 20.57 11.97
CA HIS A 469 -10.20 20.61 10.54
C HIS A 469 -10.71 19.24 10.05
N ILE A 470 -11.07 19.15 8.77
CA ILE A 470 -11.64 17.94 8.16
C ILE A 470 -10.86 16.66 8.47
N GLY A 471 -9.52 16.71 8.46
CA GLY A 471 -8.70 15.53 8.78
C GLY A 471 -8.89 15.04 10.21
N HIS A 472 -8.97 15.97 11.18
CA HIS A 472 -9.26 15.63 12.58
C HIS A 472 -10.68 15.11 12.75
N PHE A 473 -11.65 15.70 12.03
CA PHE A 473 -13.02 15.25 12.04
C PHE A 473 -13.16 13.82 11.50
N GLU A 474 -12.54 13.48 10.38
CA GLU A 474 -12.60 12.14 9.82
C GLU A 474 -11.93 11.10 10.71
N ALA A 475 -10.85 11.46 11.42
CA ALA A 475 -10.24 10.61 12.42
C ALA A 475 -11.18 10.35 13.62
N ALA A 476 -11.81 11.39 14.13
CA ALA A 476 -12.81 11.28 15.21
C ALA A 476 -14.06 10.49 14.76
N LYS A 477 -14.48 10.65 13.51
CA LYS A 477 -15.58 9.91 12.90
C LYS A 477 -15.27 8.42 12.77
N MET A 478 -14.02 8.07 12.41
CA MET A 478 -13.56 6.68 12.43
C MET A 478 -13.65 6.10 13.85
N ALA A 479 -13.15 6.85 14.85
CA ALA A 479 -13.26 6.45 16.23
C ALA A 479 -14.72 6.27 16.68
N ALA A 480 -15.62 7.19 16.30
CA ALA A 480 -17.04 7.14 16.66
C ALA A 480 -17.79 5.94 16.05
N LYS A 481 -17.35 5.46 14.89
CA LYS A 481 -17.92 4.27 14.25
C LYS A 481 -17.47 2.95 14.89
N GLU A 482 -16.27 2.92 15.45
CA GLU A 482 -15.61 1.68 15.88
C GLU A 482 -15.73 1.42 17.39
N ASN A 483 -16.14 2.41 18.20
CA ASN A 483 -16.12 2.31 19.66
C ASN A 483 -17.48 2.59 20.28
N ASP A 484 -17.62 2.20 21.55
CA ASP A 484 -18.80 2.50 22.39
C ASP A 484 -18.69 3.91 23.01
N ASP A 485 -17.48 4.32 23.41
CA ASP A 485 -17.13 5.69 23.83
C ASP A 485 -15.92 6.22 23.08
N VAL A 486 -15.87 7.54 22.83
CA VAL A 486 -14.71 8.21 22.25
C VAL A 486 -14.31 9.44 23.05
N TYR A 487 -13.06 9.49 23.46
CA TYR A 487 -12.44 10.60 24.17
C TYR A 487 -11.56 11.41 23.21
N ILE A 488 -11.98 12.64 22.91
CA ILE A 488 -11.21 13.60 22.11
C ILE A 488 -10.44 14.50 23.06
N ILE A 489 -9.12 14.30 23.17
CA ILE A 489 -8.25 15.01 24.12
C ILE A 489 -7.63 16.21 23.44
N VAL A 490 -8.04 17.42 23.85
CA VAL A 490 -7.68 18.70 23.24
C VAL A 490 -6.52 19.35 23.98
N SER A 491 -5.44 19.68 23.29
CA SER A 491 -4.27 20.36 23.85
C SER A 491 -4.57 21.81 24.24
N LYS A 492 -4.07 22.23 25.40
CA LYS A 492 -4.03 23.65 25.82
C LYS A 492 -2.99 24.48 25.03
N THR A 493 -2.03 23.81 24.38
CA THR A 493 -0.95 24.50 23.68
C THR A 493 -1.48 25.30 22.50
N GLU A 494 -1.24 26.59 22.54
CA GLU A 494 -1.47 27.52 21.43
C GLU A 494 -0.25 27.51 20.51
N ARG A 495 -0.45 27.67 19.19
CA ARG A 495 0.66 27.90 18.27
C ARG A 495 0.78 29.39 17.99
N ASP A 496 2.00 29.89 18.05
CA ASP A 496 2.35 31.27 17.80
C ASP A 496 1.69 31.81 16.53
N ASN A 497 1.19 33.04 16.58
CA ASN A 497 0.57 33.81 15.51
C ASN A 497 -0.82 33.39 15.00
N ALA A 498 -1.53 32.48 15.65
CA ALA A 498 -2.84 32.06 15.14
C ALA A 498 -4.03 32.39 16.06
N ASN A 499 -3.81 32.86 17.29
CA ASN A 499 -4.86 33.16 18.28
C ASN A 499 -5.95 32.08 18.39
N ILE A 500 -5.54 30.79 18.34
CA ILE A 500 -6.43 29.64 18.44
C ILE A 500 -6.33 29.08 19.84
N THR A 501 -7.09 29.70 20.73
CA THR A 501 -7.13 29.34 22.17
C THR A 501 -7.82 27.98 22.39
N LEU A 502 -7.67 27.41 23.57
CA LEU A 502 -8.36 26.19 23.97
C LEU A 502 -9.89 26.33 23.82
N GLU A 503 -10.44 27.48 24.23
CA GLU A 503 -11.88 27.77 24.15
C GLU A 503 -12.36 27.71 22.70
N LYS A 504 -11.61 28.32 21.77
CA LYS A 504 -11.94 28.27 20.34
C LYS A 504 -11.89 26.83 19.80
N LYS A 505 -10.89 26.04 20.17
CA LYS A 505 -10.80 24.63 19.77
C LYS A 505 -11.99 23.82 20.26
N LEU A 506 -12.33 23.97 21.54
CA LEU A 506 -13.47 23.28 22.16
C LEU A 506 -14.80 23.75 21.54
N ALA A 507 -14.94 25.07 21.27
CA ALA A 507 -16.12 25.58 20.61
C ALA A 507 -16.31 25.00 19.20
N VAL A 508 -15.24 24.87 18.42
CA VAL A 508 -15.30 24.20 17.10
C VAL A 508 -15.63 22.71 17.24
N TRP A 509 -15.01 22.00 18.20
CA TRP A 509 -15.32 20.59 18.43
C TRP A 509 -16.79 20.40 18.86
N LYS A 510 -17.35 21.30 19.69
CA LYS A 510 -18.78 21.26 20.06
C LYS A 510 -19.71 21.37 18.85
N LEU A 511 -19.30 22.04 17.76
CA LEU A 511 -20.06 22.06 16.50
C LEU A 511 -19.90 20.76 15.70
N TYR A 512 -18.78 20.04 15.86
CA TYR A 512 -18.54 18.78 15.19
C TYR A 512 -19.16 17.56 15.90
N VAL A 513 -19.27 17.61 17.23
CA VAL A 513 -19.79 16.50 18.04
C VAL A 513 -21.17 16.00 17.57
N PRO A 514 -22.18 16.86 17.28
CA PRO A 514 -23.47 16.37 16.82
C PRO A 514 -23.39 15.57 15.49
N LEU A 515 -22.40 15.86 14.65
CA LEU A 515 -22.14 15.10 13.42
C LEU A 515 -21.46 13.75 13.69
N LEU A 516 -20.85 13.58 14.86
CA LEU A 516 -20.22 12.33 15.30
C LEU A 516 -21.20 11.46 16.10
N GLU A 517 -22.11 12.05 16.86
CA GLU A 517 -23.11 11.35 17.70
C GLU A 517 -24.17 10.60 16.89
N GLN A 518 -24.28 10.85 15.57
CA GLN A 518 -25.09 10.01 14.68
C GLN A 518 -24.54 8.58 14.52
N TYR A 519 -23.31 8.33 14.96
CA TYR A 519 -22.68 7.02 14.98
C TYR A 519 -22.89 6.35 16.35
N ARG A 520 -22.26 5.19 16.55
CA ARG A 520 -22.49 4.35 17.74
C ARG A 520 -21.96 4.96 19.03
N ALA A 521 -20.85 5.71 18.96
CA ALA A 521 -20.10 6.11 20.13
C ALA A 521 -20.71 7.32 20.85
N LYS A 522 -20.60 7.32 22.18
CA LYS A 522 -20.74 8.52 22.99
C LYS A 522 -19.44 9.34 22.95
N ILE A 523 -19.54 10.64 22.64
CA ILE A 523 -18.38 11.50 22.42
C ILE A 523 -18.09 12.34 23.65
N HIS A 524 -16.85 12.28 24.14
CA HIS A 524 -16.35 13.03 25.30
C HIS A 524 -15.24 13.98 24.85
N LEU A 525 -15.41 15.29 25.10
CA LEU A 525 -14.35 16.27 24.91
C LEU A 525 -13.56 16.43 26.22
N VAL A 526 -12.26 16.20 26.18
CA VAL A 526 -11.37 16.22 27.35
C VAL A 526 -10.26 17.24 27.12
N GLU A 527 -10.02 18.10 28.09
CA GLU A 527 -8.87 19.00 28.11
C GLU A 527 -7.62 18.26 28.56
N ALA A 528 -6.53 18.36 27.80
CA ALA A 528 -5.26 17.80 28.23
C ALA A 528 -4.67 18.64 29.38
N GLU A 529 -4.33 18.02 30.51
CA GLU A 529 -3.71 18.75 31.61
C GLU A 529 -2.31 19.27 31.27
N VAL A 530 -1.46 18.42 30.73
CA VAL A 530 -0.08 18.72 30.31
C VAL A 530 0.07 18.58 28.81
N SER A 531 -0.22 17.41 28.27
CA SER A 531 -0.22 17.14 26.83
C SER A 531 -1.20 16.03 26.48
N PRO A 532 -1.75 15.99 25.27
CA PRO A 532 -2.66 14.91 24.86
C PRO A 532 -2.04 13.51 24.97
N VAL A 533 -0.75 13.39 24.71
CA VAL A 533 -0.02 12.12 24.85
C VAL A 533 0.00 11.67 26.30
N ARG A 534 0.44 12.53 27.22
CA ARG A 534 0.49 12.21 28.65
C ARG A 534 -0.89 11.87 29.21
N THR A 535 -1.90 12.68 28.89
CA THR A 535 -3.29 12.44 29.31
C THR A 535 -3.81 11.10 28.76
N THR A 536 -3.41 10.69 27.55
CA THR A 536 -3.73 9.36 27.01
C THR A 536 -3.12 8.24 27.85
N TYR A 537 -1.85 8.35 28.25
CA TYR A 537 -1.20 7.37 29.13
C TYR A 537 -1.89 7.26 30.50
N GLU A 538 -2.22 8.40 31.10
CA GLU A 538 -2.92 8.47 32.37
C GLU A 538 -4.33 7.84 32.29
N TYR A 539 -5.04 8.07 31.18
CA TYR A 539 -6.35 7.45 30.92
C TYR A 539 -6.26 5.93 30.77
N VAL A 540 -5.29 5.44 29.99
CA VAL A 540 -5.06 4.00 29.82
C VAL A 540 -4.70 3.34 31.16
N ALA A 541 -3.84 3.97 31.96
CA ALA A 541 -3.50 3.48 33.31
C ALA A 541 -4.72 3.42 34.22
N THR A 542 -5.57 4.45 34.22
CA THR A 542 -6.81 4.48 35.00
C THR A 542 -7.77 3.36 34.57
N LEU A 543 -7.94 3.13 33.29
CA LEU A 543 -8.77 2.03 32.76
C LEU A 543 -8.19 0.66 33.13
N ASN A 544 -6.87 0.55 33.20
CA ASN A 544 -6.16 -0.69 33.57
C ASN A 544 -6.39 -1.08 35.04
N GLU A 545 -6.69 -0.10 35.92
CA GLU A 545 -7.03 -0.31 37.34
C GLU A 545 -8.53 -0.63 37.56
N SER A 546 -9.34 -0.56 36.49
CA SER A 546 -10.78 -0.85 36.58
C SER A 546 -11.03 -2.34 36.89
N PRO A 547 -12.04 -2.67 37.69
CA PRO A 547 -12.46 -4.06 37.89
C PRO A 547 -12.85 -4.80 36.61
N ASP A 548 -13.30 -4.07 35.59
CA ASP A 548 -13.69 -4.59 34.28
C ASP A 548 -12.58 -4.47 33.22
N ALA A 549 -11.34 -4.18 33.61
CA ALA A 549 -10.23 -3.99 32.66
C ALA A 549 -10.12 -5.11 31.62
N GLY A 550 -10.26 -6.37 32.03
CA GLY A 550 -10.21 -7.53 31.13
C GLY A 550 -11.34 -7.59 30.07
N LYS A 551 -12.34 -6.70 30.15
CA LYS A 551 -13.44 -6.58 29.18
C LYS A 551 -13.30 -5.31 28.32
N ILE A 552 -12.34 -4.42 28.59
CA ILE A 552 -12.17 -3.13 27.92
C ILE A 552 -11.08 -3.23 26.85
N ILE A 553 -11.42 -2.84 25.62
CA ILE A 553 -10.47 -2.66 24.52
C ILE A 553 -10.28 -1.17 24.29
N VAL A 554 -9.05 -0.68 24.37
CA VAL A 554 -8.71 0.72 24.06
C VAL A 554 -8.13 0.85 22.68
N ASN A 555 -8.75 1.66 21.82
CA ASN A 555 -8.29 2.01 20.49
C ASN A 555 -7.73 3.44 20.49
N LEU A 556 -6.42 3.59 20.22
CA LEU A 556 -5.75 4.89 20.17
C LEU A 556 -5.64 5.37 18.73
N TYR A 557 -6.30 6.48 18.43
CA TYR A 557 -6.32 7.08 17.09
C TYR A 557 -5.20 8.10 16.96
N SER A 558 -4.22 7.83 16.10
CA SER A 558 -3.07 8.70 15.89
C SER A 558 -2.64 8.66 14.43
N ASP A 559 -2.07 9.75 13.91
CA ASP A 559 -1.40 9.68 12.62
C ASP A 559 -0.09 8.88 12.71
N ALA A 560 0.45 8.47 11.56
CA ALA A 560 1.63 7.62 11.52
C ALA A 560 2.91 8.31 12.08
N GLU A 561 2.95 9.65 12.09
CA GLU A 561 4.10 10.41 12.62
C GLU A 561 4.05 10.44 14.16
N ASP A 562 2.86 10.49 14.74
CA ASP A 562 2.65 10.56 16.18
C ASP A 562 2.50 9.18 16.85
N ALA A 563 2.29 8.11 16.07
CA ALA A 563 2.09 6.75 16.59
C ALA A 563 3.24 6.26 17.47
N GLY A 564 4.49 6.59 17.12
CA GLY A 564 5.69 6.24 17.91
C GLY A 564 5.72 6.83 19.33
N ARG A 565 4.89 7.85 19.61
CA ARG A 565 4.72 8.42 20.96
C ARG A 565 4.00 7.45 21.91
N PHE A 566 3.37 6.42 21.37
CA PHE A 566 2.59 5.42 22.09
C PHE A 566 3.25 4.03 22.14
N ASP A 567 4.51 3.89 21.73
CA ASP A 567 5.23 2.59 21.65
C ASP A 567 5.23 1.81 22.98
N ASN A 568 5.16 2.51 24.11
CA ASN A 568 5.17 1.88 25.43
C ASN A 568 3.76 1.81 26.09
N ILE A 569 2.71 2.21 25.40
CA ILE A 569 1.37 2.34 25.99
C ILE A 569 0.80 1.01 26.49
N ALA A 570 1.14 -0.10 25.81
CA ALA A 570 0.69 -1.44 26.21
C ALA A 570 1.11 -1.83 27.62
N LYS A 571 2.24 -1.30 28.14
CA LYS A 571 2.71 -1.52 29.50
C LYS A 571 1.80 -0.87 30.56
N TYR A 572 1.04 0.14 30.17
CA TYR A 572 0.10 0.85 31.06
C TYR A 572 -1.30 0.23 31.00
N GLY A 573 -1.53 -0.71 30.08
CA GLY A 573 -2.81 -1.38 29.88
C GLY A 573 -2.68 -2.91 29.91
N GLU A 574 -1.81 -3.48 30.72
CA GLU A 574 -1.55 -4.94 30.76
C GLU A 574 -2.77 -5.77 31.20
N HIS A 575 -3.67 -5.20 32.00
CA HIS A 575 -4.90 -5.86 32.44
C HIS A 575 -6.09 -5.63 31.50
N LEU A 576 -5.97 -4.70 30.54
CA LEU A 576 -7.02 -4.45 29.56
C LEU A 576 -7.12 -5.62 28.58
N ALA A 577 -8.31 -5.85 28.03
CA ALA A 577 -8.51 -6.86 26.96
C ALA A 577 -7.66 -6.57 25.72
N GLY A 578 -7.27 -5.32 25.51
CA GLY A 578 -6.31 -4.90 24.50
C GLY A 578 -6.10 -3.40 24.44
N VAL A 579 -4.89 -2.98 24.03
CA VAL A 579 -4.57 -1.59 23.66
C VAL A 579 -4.06 -1.59 22.23
N ILE A 580 -4.80 -0.95 21.31
CA ILE A 580 -4.57 -1.02 19.88
C ILE A 580 -4.35 0.40 19.34
N ILE A 581 -3.23 0.63 18.68
CA ILE A 581 -2.98 1.90 17.98
C ILE A 581 -3.66 1.84 16.61
N ARG A 582 -4.56 2.81 16.35
CA ARG A 582 -5.33 2.96 15.11
C ARG A 582 -4.78 4.15 14.33
N PRO A 583 -4.06 3.94 13.23
CA PRO A 583 -3.59 5.05 12.43
C PRO A 583 -4.76 5.74 11.71
N THR A 584 -4.72 7.08 11.69
CA THR A 584 -5.73 7.91 11.06
C THR A 584 -5.26 8.48 9.73
N PRO A 585 -6.15 8.65 8.73
CA PRO A 585 -5.80 9.29 7.48
C PRO A 585 -5.48 10.76 7.69
N ARG A 586 -4.42 11.25 7.03
CA ARG A 586 -4.06 12.66 7.07
C ARG A 586 -4.78 13.42 5.97
N LEU A 587 -5.92 14.00 6.29
CA LEU A 587 -6.71 14.83 5.39
C LEU A 587 -6.65 16.29 5.82
N GLY A 588 -6.20 17.19 4.94
CA GLY A 588 -6.06 18.61 5.23
C GLY A 588 -4.82 18.96 6.08
N SER A 589 -4.55 20.24 6.20
CA SER A 589 -3.41 20.78 6.92
C SER A 589 -3.84 21.91 7.86
N GLY A 590 -3.55 21.77 9.15
CA GLY A 590 -3.75 22.83 10.13
C GLY A 590 -2.91 24.09 9.81
N THR A 591 -1.77 23.93 9.17
CA THR A 591 -0.94 25.06 8.71
C THR A 591 -1.61 25.82 7.58
N GLU A 592 -2.16 25.12 6.61
CA GLU A 592 -2.90 25.70 5.50
C GLU A 592 -4.17 26.41 6.00
N PHE A 593 -4.90 25.80 6.94
CA PHE A 593 -6.06 26.43 7.54
C PHE A 593 -5.72 27.75 8.26
N ARG A 594 -4.62 27.76 9.05
CA ARG A 594 -4.14 29.01 9.70
C ARG A 594 -3.78 30.08 8.68
N GLN A 595 -3.16 29.72 7.56
CA GLN A 595 -2.85 30.66 6.49
C GLN A 595 -4.12 31.29 5.92
N PHE A 596 -5.18 30.53 5.70
CA PHE A 596 -6.46 31.07 5.22
C PHE A 596 -7.14 31.96 6.26
N LEU A 597 -7.03 31.63 7.55
CA LEU A 597 -7.51 32.52 8.63
C LEU A 597 -6.75 33.86 8.63
N GLN A 598 -5.42 33.82 8.49
CA GLN A 598 -4.59 35.03 8.49
C GLN A 598 -4.82 35.92 7.25
N THR A 599 -5.09 35.31 6.11
CA THR A 599 -5.36 36.05 4.85
C THR A 599 -6.83 36.42 4.66
N GLY A 600 -7.72 36.02 5.57
CA GLY A 600 -9.16 36.29 5.46
C GLY A 600 -9.86 35.47 4.36
N ASP A 601 -9.23 34.40 3.83
CA ASP A 601 -9.79 33.57 2.75
C ASP A 601 -10.77 32.52 3.31
N ALA A 602 -11.97 32.99 3.65
CA ALA A 602 -13.03 32.13 4.18
C ALA A 602 -13.41 31.02 3.20
N ARG A 603 -13.42 31.28 1.90
CA ARG A 603 -13.84 30.30 0.89
C ARG A 603 -12.93 29.07 0.85
N ARG A 604 -11.61 29.28 0.93
CA ARG A 604 -10.65 28.16 0.99
C ARG A 604 -10.65 27.48 2.35
N ALA A 605 -10.78 28.24 3.44
CA ALA A 605 -10.93 27.67 4.78
C ALA A 605 -12.13 26.72 4.89
N TRP A 606 -13.25 27.04 4.23
CA TRP A 606 -14.45 26.19 4.23
C TRP A 606 -14.24 24.81 3.59
N ALA A 607 -13.27 24.67 2.66
CA ALA A 607 -12.93 23.38 2.09
C ALA A 607 -12.24 22.44 3.12
N LEU A 608 -11.65 23.02 4.17
CA LEU A 608 -11.01 22.29 5.27
C LEU A 608 -11.95 22.02 6.46
N MET A 609 -13.23 22.34 6.34
CA MET A 609 -14.25 22.07 7.36
C MET A 609 -15.12 20.87 6.95
N PRO A 610 -15.65 20.08 7.90
CA PRO A 610 -16.53 18.96 7.62
C PRO A 610 -17.79 19.39 6.84
N GLN A 611 -18.34 18.45 6.07
CA GLN A 611 -19.69 18.63 5.51
C GLN A 611 -20.73 18.56 6.64
N GLY A 612 -21.79 19.34 6.51
CA GLY A 612 -22.89 19.37 7.49
C GLY A 612 -22.67 20.29 8.70
N VAL A 613 -21.48 20.87 8.88
CA VAL A 613 -21.25 21.90 9.91
C VAL A 613 -21.64 23.30 9.40
N ASP A 614 -22.10 24.17 10.29
CA ASP A 614 -22.21 25.60 9.98
C ASP A 614 -20.81 26.24 9.82
N LYS A 615 -20.36 26.36 8.59
CA LYS A 615 -19.03 26.87 8.25
C LYS A 615 -18.85 28.34 8.63
N ASN A 616 -19.93 29.13 8.60
CA ASN A 616 -19.88 30.52 9.03
C ASN A 616 -19.65 30.61 10.54
N MET A 617 -20.30 29.76 11.32
CA MET A 617 -20.14 29.70 12.76
C MET A 617 -18.71 29.28 13.14
N VAL A 618 -18.16 28.25 12.49
CA VAL A 618 -16.76 27.84 12.69
C VAL A 618 -15.81 28.98 12.33
N TRP A 619 -16.02 29.65 11.21
CA TRP A 619 -15.21 30.78 10.80
C TRP A 619 -15.24 31.93 11.83
N ASN A 620 -16.44 32.31 12.29
CA ASN A 620 -16.60 33.38 13.28
C ASN A 620 -15.92 33.04 14.61
N ILE A 621 -16.00 31.80 15.08
CA ILE A 621 -15.30 31.34 16.29
C ILE A 621 -13.78 31.50 16.12
N LEU A 622 -13.24 31.06 14.99
CA LEU A 622 -11.78 31.06 14.76
C LEU A 622 -11.22 32.46 14.53
N THR A 623 -12.00 33.36 13.93
CA THR A 623 -11.59 34.75 13.61
C THR A 623 -11.99 35.78 14.69
N ALA A 624 -12.77 35.41 15.69
CA ALA A 624 -13.05 36.29 16.84
C ALA A 624 -11.73 36.73 17.51
N GLN A 625 -11.65 38.04 17.86
CA GLN A 625 -10.49 38.64 18.55
C GLN A 625 -10.40 38.20 20.01
#